data_0bdf371da5812375435eab5108aa211e
#
_entry.id   0bdf371da5812375435eab5108aa211e
#
_cell.length_a   1.000
_cell.length_b   1.000
_cell.length_c   1.000
_cell.angle_alpha   90.00
_cell.angle_beta   90.00
_cell.angle_gamma   90.00
#
_symmetry.space_group_name_H-M   'P 1'
#
loop_
_entity.id
_entity.type
_entity.pdbx_description
1 polymer ?
#
loop_
_entity_poly.entity_id
_entity_poly.type
_entity_poly.pdbx_seq_one_letter_code
_entity_poly.pdbx_strand_id
1 'polypeptide(L)'
;MPNITLIRSHLFEKIGRQYTDKEFDELCFEFGVEVDDVETQVIEFTGKDEKKFTEEHVVYVIAIPANRYDLLCMEGFARSIRIFLNLETPPIYKKIEPAKKHVMIVEPSAALIRPYVVCAVLRDLKFDERIYKSFIDLQDKLHQNICRKRTYVSIGTHDLDTVKGPFYYRAKSPDQINFVPLTENNGKSYESKELLNFYREDPSAKHLKPYTDIIYNSPVYPVVYDSEGTVLSLPPIINSKHSRIQMHTKNVFIEITATDLTKANIVLDTVITMFSEYCEQKFSCEPVEVFYESDKTTYVTPLLSTRTCDAKVNDINGTIGINITAEKICELCNRMQLGPATYLPDSDSVRVHVPPTRSDILHAVDVIEDVAIAYGYNNIVQEIPKTNTVGAPLPINHFTDLLRAEIARAGYVEMLTHGLCSTAENFTNLRHPIGPAVELSNPANVEYEVVRTTLLPGALKTLAFNKSISHKDGVRLFEISDVVVLSDNEVGAQNVRKLVALYASQTSAVEVIHGLVDRIMTCVQIKPEQTYAANSLTADEIADRKRVARSGIEYGVRPGTDPCFFPGMSADIILRTDDGVVKPIGVFGVVHPEVLEKFEISYPCSLVELDLESLM
;
A
#
# COMPACT_ATOMS: atom_id res chain seq x y z
N MET A 1 -1.13 -4.44 -5.87
CA MET A 1 -2.34 -5.28 -5.76
C MET A 1 -1.88 -6.72 -5.56
N PRO A 2 -2.65 -7.63 -4.94
CA PRO A 2 -2.27 -9.04 -4.91
C PRO A 2 -2.38 -9.64 -6.32
N ASN A 3 -1.36 -10.40 -6.72
CA ASN A 3 -1.36 -11.10 -7.99
C ASN A 3 -1.67 -12.58 -7.78
N ILE A 4 -2.41 -13.19 -8.70
CA ILE A 4 -2.58 -14.63 -8.80
C ILE A 4 -1.88 -15.15 -10.05
N THR A 5 -1.34 -16.37 -9.97
CA THR A 5 -0.70 -17.05 -11.09
C THR A 5 -1.54 -18.25 -11.47
N LEU A 6 -2.12 -18.25 -12.67
CA LEU A 6 -3.02 -19.27 -13.14
C LEU A 6 -2.47 -19.96 -14.38
N ILE A 7 -2.47 -21.30 -14.38
CA ILE A 7 -2.08 -22.10 -15.55
C ILE A 7 -3.13 -21.91 -16.65
N ARG A 8 -2.70 -21.37 -17.80
CA ARG A 8 -3.58 -21.01 -18.93
C ARG A 8 -4.48 -22.16 -19.37
N SER A 9 -3.92 -23.35 -19.58
CA SER A 9 -4.69 -24.52 -20.03
C SER A 9 -5.76 -24.94 -19.02
N HIS A 10 -5.46 -24.92 -17.72
CA HIS A 10 -6.40 -25.29 -16.67
C HIS A 10 -7.51 -24.23 -16.51
N LEU A 11 -7.13 -22.95 -16.66
CA LEU A 11 -8.10 -21.85 -16.60
C LEU A 11 -9.12 -21.94 -17.74
N PHE A 12 -8.66 -22.15 -18.97
CA PHE A 12 -9.56 -22.26 -20.12
C PHE A 12 -10.41 -23.54 -20.08
N GLU A 13 -9.86 -24.65 -19.57
CA GLU A 13 -10.63 -25.86 -19.28
C GLU A 13 -11.77 -25.55 -18.30
N LYS A 14 -11.48 -24.82 -17.21
CA LYS A 14 -12.47 -24.48 -16.18
C LYS A 14 -13.50 -23.45 -16.65
N ILE A 15 -13.08 -22.45 -17.44
CA ILE A 15 -14.01 -21.51 -18.09
C ILE A 15 -14.89 -22.22 -19.13
N GLY A 16 -14.38 -23.30 -19.76
CA GLY A 16 -15.06 -24.05 -20.82
C GLY A 16 -14.97 -23.37 -22.19
N ARG A 17 -14.01 -22.46 -22.39
CA ARG A 17 -13.79 -21.73 -23.63
C ARG A 17 -12.30 -21.42 -23.81
N GLN A 18 -11.84 -21.47 -25.08
CA GLN A 18 -10.46 -21.13 -25.45
C GLN A 18 -10.39 -19.69 -25.94
N TYR A 19 -9.28 -19.00 -25.59
CA TYR A 19 -9.00 -17.64 -26.01
C TYR A 19 -7.55 -17.54 -26.49
N THR A 20 -7.27 -16.60 -27.39
CA THR A 20 -5.92 -16.09 -27.58
C THR A 20 -5.52 -15.21 -26.39
N ASP A 21 -4.21 -14.99 -26.20
CA ASP A 21 -3.74 -14.15 -25.08
C ASP A 21 -4.35 -12.73 -25.13
N LYS A 22 -4.48 -12.17 -26.34
CA LYS A 22 -5.11 -10.86 -26.56
C LYS A 22 -6.60 -10.84 -26.22
N GLU A 23 -7.35 -11.84 -26.68
CA GLU A 23 -8.80 -11.92 -26.36
C GLU A 23 -9.04 -12.12 -24.87
N PHE A 24 -8.14 -12.85 -24.19
CA PHE A 24 -8.23 -13.07 -22.77
C PHE A 24 -7.87 -11.79 -21.97
N ASP A 25 -6.88 -11.05 -22.39
CA ASP A 25 -6.52 -9.74 -21.82
C ASP A 25 -7.67 -8.74 -21.96
N GLU A 26 -8.28 -8.65 -23.17
CA GLU A 26 -9.46 -7.83 -23.42
C GLU A 26 -10.64 -8.24 -22.49
N LEU A 27 -10.90 -9.55 -22.31
CA LEU A 27 -11.94 -10.04 -21.41
C LEU A 27 -11.65 -9.69 -19.94
N CYS A 28 -10.40 -9.84 -19.50
CA CYS A 28 -9.98 -9.46 -18.15
C CYS A 28 -10.18 -7.98 -17.91
N PHE A 29 -9.79 -7.14 -18.86
CA PHE A 29 -9.98 -5.70 -18.80
C PHE A 29 -11.46 -5.32 -18.72
N GLU A 30 -12.34 -5.94 -19.53
CA GLU A 30 -13.79 -5.73 -19.44
C GLU A 30 -14.37 -6.15 -18.08
N PHE A 31 -13.84 -7.21 -17.49
CA PHE A 31 -14.26 -7.70 -16.17
C PHE A 31 -13.71 -6.84 -15.00
N GLY A 32 -12.74 -5.97 -15.25
CA GLY A 32 -12.14 -5.08 -14.26
C GLY A 32 -10.94 -5.67 -13.53
N VAL A 33 -10.20 -6.57 -14.18
CA VAL A 33 -8.90 -7.10 -13.72
C VAL A 33 -7.86 -6.94 -14.83
N GLU A 34 -6.58 -6.97 -14.48
CA GLU A 34 -5.48 -6.74 -15.42
C GLU A 34 -4.57 -7.97 -15.51
N VAL A 35 -4.21 -8.37 -16.73
CA VAL A 35 -3.18 -9.39 -16.96
C VAL A 35 -1.82 -8.68 -16.96
N ASP A 36 -1.08 -8.80 -15.84
CA ASP A 36 0.23 -8.16 -15.68
C ASP A 36 1.30 -8.78 -16.58
N ASP A 37 1.29 -10.12 -16.71
CA ASP A 37 2.30 -10.84 -17.46
C ASP A 37 1.80 -12.20 -17.98
N VAL A 38 2.45 -12.67 -19.05
CA VAL A 38 2.26 -14.02 -19.63
C VAL A 38 3.62 -14.67 -19.73
N GLU A 39 3.89 -15.62 -18.87
CA GLU A 39 5.21 -16.25 -18.78
C GLU A 39 5.13 -17.78 -18.78
N THR A 40 6.26 -18.42 -19.02
CA THR A 40 6.39 -19.87 -18.89
C THR A 40 7.08 -20.19 -17.57
N GLN A 41 6.41 -20.96 -16.71
CA GLN A 41 6.93 -21.37 -15.42
C GLN A 41 7.01 -22.88 -15.28
N VAL A 42 8.05 -23.36 -14.58
CA VAL A 42 8.16 -24.73 -14.12
C VAL A 42 7.42 -24.86 -12.78
N ILE A 43 6.32 -25.60 -12.79
CA ILE A 43 5.45 -25.74 -11.61
C ILE A 43 5.64 -27.11 -10.99
N GLU A 44 5.85 -27.13 -9.67
CA GLU A 44 5.94 -28.36 -8.90
C GLU A 44 4.54 -28.83 -8.49
N PHE A 45 4.26 -30.10 -8.74
CA PHE A 45 3.06 -30.79 -8.28
C PHE A 45 3.44 -31.95 -7.34
N THR A 46 2.49 -32.34 -6.49
CA THR A 46 2.65 -33.48 -5.57
C THR A 46 1.69 -34.58 -6.00
N GLY A 47 2.20 -35.70 -6.50
CA GLY A 47 1.40 -36.84 -6.92
C GLY A 47 0.74 -37.60 -5.77
N LYS A 48 -0.15 -38.53 -6.11
CA LYS A 48 -0.89 -39.35 -5.12
C LYS A 48 0.00 -40.24 -4.27
N ASP A 49 1.20 -40.52 -4.74
CA ASP A 49 2.25 -41.27 -4.03
C ASP A 49 3.19 -40.37 -3.22
N GLU A 50 2.82 -39.10 -3.01
CA GLU A 50 3.60 -38.03 -2.36
C GLU A 50 4.92 -37.70 -3.07
N LYS A 51 5.15 -38.21 -4.27
CA LYS A 51 6.30 -37.82 -5.07
C LYS A 51 6.05 -36.48 -5.75
N LYS A 52 7.07 -35.64 -5.72
CA LYS A 52 7.08 -34.36 -6.41
C LYS A 52 7.51 -34.55 -7.85
N PHE A 53 6.83 -33.88 -8.76
CA PHE A 53 7.20 -33.78 -10.16
C PHE A 53 7.02 -32.34 -10.66
N THR A 54 7.72 -31.96 -11.69
CA THR A 54 7.69 -30.61 -12.25
C THR A 54 7.24 -30.66 -13.70
N GLU A 55 6.39 -29.73 -14.09
CA GLU A 55 5.93 -29.54 -15.47
C GLU A 55 6.07 -28.08 -15.87
N GLU A 56 6.33 -27.84 -17.16
CA GLU A 56 6.43 -26.51 -17.74
C GLU A 56 5.06 -26.08 -18.27
N HIS A 57 4.56 -24.94 -17.79
CA HIS A 57 3.26 -24.40 -18.16
C HIS A 57 3.34 -22.92 -18.51
N VAL A 58 2.54 -22.50 -19.49
CA VAL A 58 2.24 -21.09 -19.70
C VAL A 58 1.26 -20.64 -18.62
N VAL A 59 1.58 -19.56 -17.94
CA VAL A 59 0.77 -18.99 -16.86
C VAL A 59 0.43 -17.54 -17.14
N TYR A 60 -0.74 -17.13 -16.66
CA TYR A 60 -1.12 -15.73 -16.56
C TYR A 60 -0.85 -15.23 -15.14
N VAL A 61 -0.20 -14.08 -15.04
CA VAL A 61 -0.09 -13.32 -13.80
C VAL A 61 -1.16 -12.24 -13.85
N ILE A 62 -2.16 -12.32 -12.97
CA ILE A 62 -3.34 -11.46 -13.00
C ILE A 62 -3.36 -10.62 -11.72
N ALA A 63 -3.45 -9.29 -11.88
CA ALA A 63 -3.63 -8.35 -10.78
C ALA A 63 -5.09 -8.37 -10.31
N ILE A 64 -5.29 -8.64 -9.02
CA ILE A 64 -6.63 -8.71 -8.43
C ILE A 64 -6.86 -7.49 -7.54
N PRO A 65 -8.03 -6.82 -7.62
CA PRO A 65 -8.40 -5.75 -6.71
C PRO A 65 -8.29 -6.21 -5.24
N ALA A 66 -7.76 -5.35 -4.38
CA ALA A 66 -7.39 -5.72 -3.01
C ALA A 66 -8.59 -6.16 -2.13
N ASN A 67 -9.80 -5.77 -2.49
CA ASN A 67 -11.07 -6.11 -1.82
C ASN A 67 -11.79 -7.33 -2.40
N ARG A 68 -11.33 -7.90 -3.53
CA ARG A 68 -11.94 -9.03 -4.21
C ARG A 68 -11.29 -10.35 -3.80
N TYR A 69 -11.55 -10.80 -2.57
CA TYR A 69 -10.99 -12.04 -2.01
C TYR A 69 -11.51 -13.29 -2.72
N ASP A 70 -12.68 -13.21 -3.32
CA ASP A 70 -13.31 -14.25 -4.13
C ASP A 70 -12.53 -14.58 -5.41
N LEU A 71 -11.67 -13.68 -5.90
CA LEU A 71 -10.89 -13.85 -7.12
C LEU A 71 -9.46 -14.37 -6.87
N LEU A 72 -9.07 -14.64 -5.63
CA LEU A 72 -7.69 -15.00 -5.27
C LEU A 72 -7.29 -16.45 -5.59
N CYS A 73 -8.16 -17.24 -6.22
CA CYS A 73 -7.89 -18.61 -6.65
C CYS A 73 -8.54 -18.93 -8.00
N MET A 74 -8.11 -20.03 -8.61
CA MET A 74 -8.65 -20.55 -9.89
C MET A 74 -10.17 -20.72 -9.85
N GLU A 75 -10.70 -21.26 -8.76
CA GLU A 75 -12.12 -21.59 -8.57
C GLU A 75 -12.99 -20.33 -8.63
N GLY A 76 -12.65 -19.36 -7.83
CA GLY A 76 -13.40 -18.10 -7.75
C GLY A 76 -13.26 -17.27 -9.01
N PHE A 77 -12.04 -17.16 -9.54
CA PHE A 77 -11.78 -16.41 -10.76
C PHE A 77 -12.53 -16.98 -11.96
N ALA A 78 -12.37 -18.28 -12.24
CA ALA A 78 -13.04 -18.92 -13.38
C ALA A 78 -14.57 -18.87 -13.27
N ARG A 79 -15.13 -19.09 -12.06
CA ARG A 79 -16.57 -19.00 -11.80
C ARG A 79 -17.09 -17.57 -12.05
N SER A 80 -16.37 -16.57 -11.58
CA SER A 80 -16.74 -15.17 -11.78
C SER A 80 -16.75 -14.77 -13.26
N ILE A 81 -15.76 -15.19 -14.03
CA ILE A 81 -15.73 -15.01 -15.49
C ILE A 81 -16.89 -15.74 -16.18
N ARG A 82 -17.20 -16.98 -15.78
CA ARG A 82 -18.34 -17.73 -16.34
C ARG A 82 -19.68 -17.03 -16.10
N ILE A 83 -19.89 -16.50 -14.88
CA ILE A 83 -21.10 -15.75 -14.54
C ILE A 83 -21.16 -14.44 -15.32
N PHE A 84 -20.05 -13.72 -15.42
CA PHE A 84 -19.95 -12.49 -16.21
C PHE A 84 -20.29 -12.71 -17.69
N LEU A 85 -19.89 -13.86 -18.24
CA LEU A 85 -20.23 -14.29 -19.60
C LEU A 85 -21.62 -14.93 -19.75
N ASN A 86 -22.43 -14.97 -18.69
CA ASN A 86 -23.75 -15.66 -18.66
C ASN A 86 -23.69 -17.16 -19.00
N LEU A 87 -22.54 -17.82 -18.72
CA LEU A 87 -22.39 -19.27 -18.91
C LEU A 87 -22.81 -20.08 -17.68
N GLU A 88 -22.94 -19.43 -16.54
CA GLU A 88 -23.29 -20.03 -15.26
C GLU A 88 -24.10 -19.02 -14.42
N THR A 89 -24.95 -19.52 -13.53
CA THR A 89 -25.61 -18.71 -12.53
C THR A 89 -24.88 -18.84 -11.19
N PRO A 90 -24.91 -17.78 -10.32
CA PRO A 90 -24.28 -17.84 -9.01
C PRO A 90 -24.79 -19.04 -8.19
N PRO A 91 -23.89 -19.85 -7.59
CA PRO A 91 -24.30 -20.98 -6.79
C PRO A 91 -24.97 -20.53 -5.48
N ILE A 92 -25.88 -21.36 -4.97
CA ILE A 92 -26.49 -21.18 -3.66
C ILE A 92 -25.75 -22.06 -2.66
N TYR A 93 -25.09 -21.44 -1.69
CA TYR A 93 -24.35 -22.13 -0.64
C TYR A 93 -25.28 -22.59 0.48
N LYS A 94 -25.10 -23.84 0.96
CA LYS A 94 -25.99 -24.46 1.94
C LYS A 94 -25.22 -25.00 3.13
N LYS A 95 -25.80 -24.84 4.31
CA LYS A 95 -25.35 -25.55 5.52
C LYS A 95 -26.14 -26.85 5.64
N ILE A 96 -25.46 -27.97 5.81
CA ILE A 96 -26.05 -29.31 5.96
C ILE A 96 -25.77 -29.77 7.39
N GLU A 97 -26.83 -30.11 8.12
CA GLU A 97 -26.70 -30.61 9.48
C GLU A 97 -25.95 -31.95 9.48
N PRO A 98 -24.84 -32.05 10.21
CA PRO A 98 -24.08 -33.29 10.31
C PRO A 98 -24.82 -34.32 11.17
N ALA A 99 -24.56 -35.62 10.93
CA ALA A 99 -25.12 -36.70 11.75
C ALA A 99 -24.76 -36.57 13.24
N LYS A 100 -23.59 -36.03 13.53
CA LYS A 100 -23.13 -35.66 14.88
C LYS A 100 -22.64 -34.22 14.84
N LYS A 101 -23.19 -33.39 15.71
CA LYS A 101 -22.81 -31.98 15.79
C LYS A 101 -21.33 -31.81 16.10
N HIS A 102 -20.69 -30.90 15.39
CA HIS A 102 -19.34 -30.46 15.67
C HIS A 102 -19.40 -29.28 16.64
N VAL A 103 -18.57 -29.33 17.68
CA VAL A 103 -18.55 -28.28 18.72
C VAL A 103 -17.11 -27.84 18.94
N MET A 104 -16.90 -26.53 18.93
CA MET A 104 -15.68 -25.85 19.37
C MET A 104 -15.98 -25.12 20.67
N ILE A 105 -15.27 -25.47 21.73
CA ILE A 105 -15.42 -24.85 23.06
C ILE A 105 -14.29 -23.83 23.22
N VAL A 106 -14.67 -22.57 23.45
CA VAL A 106 -13.72 -21.45 23.63
C VAL A 106 -13.62 -21.14 25.11
N GLU A 107 -12.45 -21.39 25.68
CA GLU A 107 -12.17 -21.07 27.08
C GLU A 107 -11.89 -19.55 27.26
N PRO A 108 -12.19 -18.96 28.43
CA PRO A 108 -11.95 -17.54 28.69
C PRO A 108 -10.49 -17.12 28.49
N SER A 109 -9.54 -18.03 28.65
CA SER A 109 -8.11 -17.79 28.46
C SER A 109 -7.75 -17.34 27.03
N ALA A 110 -8.51 -17.74 26.01
CA ALA A 110 -8.31 -17.35 24.62
C ALA A 110 -8.42 -15.82 24.42
N ALA A 111 -9.26 -15.15 25.20
CA ALA A 111 -9.45 -13.69 25.13
C ALA A 111 -8.17 -12.89 25.48
N LEU A 112 -7.22 -13.50 26.17
CA LEU A 112 -5.95 -12.85 26.55
C LEU A 112 -5.04 -12.55 25.34
N ILE A 113 -5.24 -13.25 24.22
CA ILE A 113 -4.38 -13.12 23.05
C ILE A 113 -5.13 -13.05 21.72
N ARG A 114 -6.04 -13.99 21.44
CA ARG A 114 -6.85 -14.03 20.21
C ARG A 114 -8.27 -14.48 20.56
N PRO A 115 -9.21 -13.53 20.75
CA PRO A 115 -10.51 -13.81 21.37
C PRO A 115 -11.47 -14.65 20.53
N TYR A 116 -11.31 -14.66 19.20
CA TYR A 116 -12.30 -15.22 18.30
C TYR A 116 -11.82 -16.49 17.59
N VAL A 117 -12.74 -17.43 17.40
CA VAL A 117 -12.58 -18.58 16.51
C VAL A 117 -13.87 -18.83 15.75
N VAL A 118 -13.76 -19.17 14.47
CA VAL A 118 -14.86 -19.60 13.61
C VAL A 118 -14.45 -20.89 12.90
N CYS A 119 -15.39 -21.81 12.68
CA CYS A 119 -15.08 -23.14 12.18
C CYS A 119 -16.12 -23.60 11.15
N ALA A 120 -15.71 -24.55 10.30
CA ALA A 120 -16.59 -25.25 9.37
C ALA A 120 -15.99 -26.61 8.99
N VAL A 121 -16.82 -27.48 8.38
CA VAL A 121 -16.35 -28.75 7.81
C VAL A 121 -16.75 -28.83 6.34
N LEU A 122 -15.79 -29.19 5.49
CA LEU A 122 -16.02 -29.63 4.12
C LEU A 122 -16.07 -31.17 4.12
N ARG A 123 -17.18 -31.73 3.68
CA ARG A 123 -17.43 -33.18 3.71
C ARG A 123 -17.26 -33.78 2.33
N ASP A 124 -16.63 -34.98 2.28
CA ASP A 124 -16.41 -35.76 1.07
C ASP A 124 -15.78 -34.95 -0.06
N LEU A 125 -14.77 -34.17 0.28
CA LEU A 125 -14.00 -33.33 -0.63
C LEU A 125 -13.11 -34.23 -1.52
N LYS A 126 -13.08 -33.96 -2.81
CA LYS A 126 -12.29 -34.73 -3.77
C LYS A 126 -11.08 -33.90 -4.22
N PHE A 127 -9.94 -34.15 -3.56
CA PHE A 127 -8.67 -33.54 -3.97
C PHE A 127 -8.06 -34.27 -5.16
N ASP A 128 -7.57 -33.51 -6.11
CA ASP A 128 -6.50 -33.86 -7.04
C ASP A 128 -5.31 -32.91 -6.80
N GLU A 129 -4.23 -33.08 -7.56
CA GLU A 129 -3.01 -32.29 -7.39
C GLU A 129 -3.25 -30.80 -7.62
N ARG A 130 -4.14 -30.43 -8.54
CA ARG A 130 -4.47 -29.05 -8.90
C ARG A 130 -5.33 -28.40 -7.81
N ILE A 131 -6.37 -29.11 -7.36
CA ILE A 131 -7.31 -28.64 -6.34
C ILE A 131 -6.58 -28.50 -5.01
N TYR A 132 -5.75 -29.48 -4.64
CA TYR A 132 -4.96 -29.42 -3.40
C TYR A 132 -4.01 -28.23 -3.40
N LYS A 133 -3.28 -28.00 -4.50
CA LYS A 133 -2.40 -26.84 -4.65
C LYS A 133 -3.18 -25.54 -4.55
N SER A 134 -4.30 -25.41 -5.29
CA SER A 134 -5.16 -24.22 -5.26
C SER A 134 -5.69 -23.93 -3.84
N PHE A 135 -6.03 -24.99 -3.07
CA PHE A 135 -6.49 -24.87 -1.70
C PHE A 135 -5.42 -24.30 -0.76
N ILE A 136 -4.17 -24.73 -0.90
CA ILE A 136 -3.05 -24.20 -0.11
C ILE A 136 -2.70 -22.78 -0.57
N ASP A 137 -2.63 -22.54 -1.89
CA ASP A 137 -2.29 -21.23 -2.46
C ASP A 137 -3.31 -20.15 -2.03
N LEU A 138 -4.63 -20.48 -1.99
CA LEU A 138 -5.64 -19.54 -1.48
C LEU A 138 -5.41 -19.17 -0.02
N GLN A 139 -5.08 -20.15 0.84
CA GLN A 139 -4.79 -19.86 2.25
C GLN A 139 -3.62 -18.90 2.39
N ASP A 140 -2.55 -19.09 1.61
CA ASP A 140 -1.39 -18.20 1.63
C ASP A 140 -1.72 -16.81 1.10
N LYS A 141 -2.51 -16.70 0.01
CA LYS A 141 -2.99 -15.40 -0.50
C LYS A 141 -3.84 -14.66 0.53
N LEU A 142 -4.78 -15.34 1.18
CA LEU A 142 -5.60 -14.75 2.24
C LEU A 142 -4.75 -14.32 3.45
N HIS A 143 -3.76 -15.14 3.85
CA HIS A 143 -2.84 -14.80 4.94
C HIS A 143 -2.03 -13.53 4.63
N GLN A 144 -1.58 -13.34 3.39
CA GLN A 144 -0.82 -12.14 3.00
C GLN A 144 -1.70 -10.89 2.87
N ASN A 145 -2.98 -11.04 2.52
CA ASN A 145 -3.91 -9.96 2.24
C ASN A 145 -4.79 -9.64 3.48
N ILE A 146 -6.07 -10.05 3.50
CA ILE A 146 -7.06 -9.71 4.54
C ILE A 146 -6.60 -10.10 5.95
N CYS A 147 -5.86 -11.18 6.08
CA CYS A 147 -5.34 -11.67 7.37
C CYS A 147 -4.15 -10.85 7.90
N ARG A 148 -3.61 -9.89 7.13
CA ARG A 148 -2.44 -9.06 7.45
C ARG A 148 -1.27 -9.88 8.00
N LYS A 149 -0.76 -10.80 7.19
CA LYS A 149 0.34 -11.71 7.57
C LYS A 149 0.03 -12.43 8.90
N ARG A 150 -1.19 -12.99 9.01
CA ARG A 150 -1.71 -13.75 10.16
C ARG A 150 -1.90 -12.94 11.46
N THR A 151 -1.68 -11.64 11.48
CA THR A 151 -1.88 -10.83 12.69
C THR A 151 -3.35 -10.74 13.07
N TYR A 152 -4.24 -10.52 12.10
CA TYR A 152 -5.68 -10.44 12.35
C TYR A 152 -6.36 -11.80 12.33
N VAL A 153 -6.05 -12.63 11.34
CA VAL A 153 -6.72 -13.91 11.10
C VAL A 153 -5.69 -14.97 10.74
N SER A 154 -5.84 -16.18 11.24
CA SER A 154 -5.01 -17.34 10.91
C SER A 154 -5.89 -18.54 10.61
N ILE A 155 -5.61 -19.22 9.50
CA ILE A 155 -6.36 -20.38 9.00
C ILE A 155 -5.62 -21.66 9.42
N GLY A 156 -6.33 -22.58 10.07
CA GLY A 156 -5.90 -23.95 10.32
C GLY A 156 -6.82 -24.92 9.58
N THR A 157 -6.23 -25.93 8.94
CA THR A 157 -6.97 -26.97 8.20
C THR A 157 -6.49 -28.33 8.64
N HIS A 158 -7.44 -29.23 8.94
CA HIS A 158 -7.18 -30.51 9.59
C HIS A 158 -7.95 -31.63 8.91
N ASP A 159 -7.35 -32.79 8.83
CA ASP A 159 -8.02 -34.03 8.44
C ASP A 159 -8.94 -34.48 9.59
N LEU A 160 -10.25 -34.30 9.37
CA LEU A 160 -11.27 -34.59 10.40
C LEU A 160 -11.30 -36.07 10.81
N ASP A 161 -10.86 -36.97 9.93
CA ASP A 161 -10.84 -38.42 10.21
C ASP A 161 -9.72 -38.82 11.18
N THR A 162 -8.76 -37.93 11.43
CA THR A 162 -7.63 -38.14 12.37
C THR A 162 -7.85 -37.50 13.74
N VAL A 163 -8.91 -36.71 13.93
CA VAL A 163 -9.18 -35.96 15.16
C VAL A 163 -10.60 -36.17 15.67
N LYS A 164 -10.82 -35.96 16.97
CA LYS A 164 -12.10 -36.22 17.61
C LYS A 164 -12.65 -34.97 18.32
N GLY A 165 -13.86 -34.54 17.93
CA GLY A 165 -14.57 -33.51 18.69
C GLY A 165 -15.21 -34.02 20.01
N PRO A 166 -15.55 -33.10 20.96
CA PRO A 166 -15.48 -31.66 20.81
C PRO A 166 -14.07 -31.12 20.77
N PHE A 167 -13.89 -29.97 20.07
CA PHE A 167 -12.62 -29.26 19.98
C PHE A 167 -12.55 -28.17 21.05
N TYR A 168 -11.33 -27.83 21.49
CA TYR A 168 -11.12 -26.83 22.52
C TYR A 168 -10.13 -25.77 22.04
N TYR A 169 -10.52 -24.51 22.13
CA TYR A 169 -9.66 -23.36 21.86
C TYR A 169 -9.36 -22.62 23.16
N ARG A 170 -8.11 -22.53 23.52
CA ARG A 170 -7.64 -21.95 24.79
C ARG A 170 -6.26 -21.31 24.65
N ALA A 171 -5.86 -20.51 25.63
CA ALA A 171 -4.48 -20.06 25.77
C ALA A 171 -3.82 -20.72 26.97
N LYS A 172 -2.58 -21.20 26.81
CA LYS A 172 -1.78 -21.85 27.84
C LYS A 172 -0.39 -21.24 27.92
N SER A 173 0.27 -21.42 29.05
CA SER A 173 1.70 -21.13 29.21
C SER A 173 2.51 -21.93 28.16
N PRO A 174 3.55 -21.33 27.55
CA PRO A 174 4.33 -21.98 26.49
C PRO A 174 4.90 -23.34 26.83
N ASP A 175 5.30 -23.56 28.08
CA ASP A 175 5.84 -24.81 28.62
C ASP A 175 4.79 -25.94 28.69
N GLN A 176 3.50 -25.63 28.65
CA GLN A 176 2.41 -26.59 28.69
C GLN A 176 1.92 -27.04 27.32
N ILE A 177 2.49 -26.54 26.25
CA ILE A 177 2.11 -26.88 24.89
C ILE A 177 3.25 -27.65 24.23
N ASN A 178 3.01 -28.93 23.96
CA ASN A 178 3.99 -29.80 23.33
C ASN A 178 3.35 -30.61 22.20
N PHE A 179 3.94 -30.60 21.03
CA PHE A 179 3.42 -31.28 19.84
C PHE A 179 4.48 -31.45 18.75
N VAL A 180 4.19 -32.29 17.76
CA VAL A 180 5.00 -32.45 16.54
C VAL A 180 4.48 -31.47 15.50
N PRO A 181 5.23 -30.40 15.12
CA PRO A 181 4.79 -29.42 14.14
C PRO A 181 4.80 -29.98 12.73
N LEU A 182 4.01 -29.37 11.84
CA LEU A 182 3.88 -29.79 10.44
C LEU A 182 5.22 -29.78 9.68
N THR A 183 6.16 -28.93 10.05
CA THR A 183 7.50 -28.84 9.45
C THR A 183 8.45 -29.96 9.86
N GLU A 184 8.10 -30.76 10.88
CA GLU A 184 8.97 -31.81 11.42
C GLU A 184 8.79 -33.14 10.69
N ASN A 185 9.86 -33.64 10.09
CA ASN A 185 9.83 -34.91 9.33
C ASN A 185 10.13 -36.15 10.18
N ASN A 186 10.92 -36.00 11.24
CA ASN A 186 11.42 -37.12 12.07
C ASN A 186 10.52 -37.46 13.25
N GLY A 187 9.40 -36.75 13.43
CA GLY A 187 8.47 -37.00 14.54
C GLY A 187 8.92 -36.43 15.89
N LYS A 188 9.90 -35.53 15.91
CA LYS A 188 10.34 -34.87 17.14
C LYS A 188 9.24 -33.94 17.67
N SER A 189 8.90 -34.11 18.94
CA SER A 189 8.00 -33.17 19.63
C SER A 189 8.79 -32.01 20.20
N TYR A 190 8.18 -30.81 20.15
CA TYR A 190 8.75 -29.58 20.67
C TYR A 190 7.81 -28.91 21.65
N GLU A 191 8.38 -28.37 22.73
CA GLU A 191 7.72 -27.37 23.54
C GLU A 191 7.52 -26.09 22.71
N SER A 192 6.40 -25.40 22.87
CA SER A 192 6.06 -24.28 21.96
C SER A 192 7.08 -23.13 22.00
N LYS A 193 7.71 -22.82 23.14
CA LYS A 193 8.76 -21.80 23.22
C LYS A 193 10.05 -22.22 22.52
N GLU A 194 10.47 -23.50 22.72
CA GLU A 194 11.61 -24.10 22.01
C GLU A 194 11.37 -24.06 20.49
N LEU A 195 10.15 -24.36 20.04
CA LEU A 195 9.76 -24.34 18.64
C LEU A 195 9.88 -22.93 18.05
N LEU A 196 9.40 -21.90 18.75
CA LEU A 196 9.51 -20.52 18.26
C LEU A 196 10.98 -20.04 18.20
N ASN A 197 11.82 -20.45 19.17
CA ASN A 197 13.25 -20.17 19.10
C ASN A 197 13.89 -20.83 17.87
N PHE A 198 13.58 -22.12 17.63
CA PHE A 198 14.03 -22.82 16.44
C PHE A 198 13.65 -22.08 15.14
N TYR A 199 12.38 -21.62 15.00
CA TYR A 199 11.94 -20.88 13.81
C TYR A 199 12.59 -19.51 13.65
N ARG A 200 13.09 -18.90 14.71
CA ARG A 200 13.79 -17.61 14.66
C ARG A 200 15.26 -17.76 14.28
N GLU A 201 15.88 -18.86 14.62
CA GLU A 201 17.32 -19.08 14.50
C GLU A 201 17.69 -19.95 13.29
N ASP A 202 16.89 -20.97 12.98
CA ASP A 202 17.22 -21.94 11.93
C ASP A 202 16.91 -21.41 10.52
N PRO A 203 17.91 -21.39 9.60
CA PRO A 203 17.72 -20.94 8.23
C PRO A 203 16.68 -21.75 7.43
N SER A 204 16.48 -23.03 7.75
CA SER A 204 15.50 -23.89 7.07
C SER A 204 14.05 -23.47 7.34
N ALA A 205 13.80 -22.82 8.46
CA ALA A 205 12.49 -22.32 8.89
C ALA A 205 12.28 -20.81 8.65
N LYS A 206 13.14 -20.17 7.85
CA LYS A 206 13.14 -18.73 7.59
C LYS A 206 11.77 -18.16 7.17
N HIS A 207 10.96 -18.96 6.48
CA HIS A 207 9.60 -18.57 6.03
C HIS A 207 8.60 -18.41 7.19
N LEU A 208 8.83 -19.04 8.36
CA LEU A 208 7.98 -18.90 9.54
C LEU A 208 8.45 -17.80 10.51
N LYS A 209 9.72 -17.39 10.41
CA LYS A 209 10.32 -16.37 11.28
C LYS A 209 9.47 -15.09 11.43
N PRO A 210 8.90 -14.49 10.35
CA PRO A 210 8.11 -13.26 10.45
C PRO A 210 6.84 -13.39 11.29
N TYR A 211 6.33 -14.61 11.48
CA TYR A 211 5.10 -14.84 12.24
C TYR A 211 5.35 -15.07 13.73
N THR A 212 6.57 -15.46 14.11
CA THR A 212 6.90 -15.78 15.51
C THR A 212 6.67 -14.58 16.44
N ASP A 213 6.97 -13.37 15.97
CA ASP A 213 6.87 -12.14 16.77
C ASP A 213 5.44 -11.81 17.21
N ILE A 214 4.42 -12.37 16.54
CA ILE A 214 3.01 -12.15 16.88
C ILE A 214 2.68 -12.63 18.30
N ILE A 215 3.28 -13.74 18.73
CA ILE A 215 3.00 -14.34 20.06
C ILE A 215 4.23 -14.53 20.96
N TYR A 216 5.44 -14.37 20.42
CA TYR A 216 6.70 -14.73 21.10
C TYR A 216 6.86 -14.13 22.50
N ASN A 217 6.48 -12.88 22.68
CA ASN A 217 6.61 -12.15 23.95
C ASN A 217 5.34 -12.26 24.82
N SER A 218 4.31 -12.97 24.37
CA SER A 218 3.09 -13.16 25.16
C SER A 218 3.34 -14.15 26.31
N PRO A 219 2.75 -13.94 27.49
CA PRO A 219 2.86 -14.89 28.60
C PRO A 219 2.09 -16.19 28.34
N VAL A 220 1.14 -16.19 27.42
CA VAL A 220 0.34 -17.35 27.02
C VAL A 220 0.27 -17.45 25.51
N TYR A 221 0.19 -18.68 24.98
CA TYR A 221 0.04 -18.94 23.56
C TYR A 221 -1.32 -19.60 23.27
N PRO A 222 -1.98 -19.19 22.17
CA PRO A 222 -3.24 -19.80 21.77
C PRO A 222 -2.98 -21.19 21.19
N VAL A 223 -3.87 -22.13 21.47
CA VAL A 223 -3.74 -23.52 21.04
C VAL A 223 -5.11 -24.15 20.84
N VAL A 224 -5.23 -24.97 19.81
CA VAL A 224 -6.42 -25.77 19.51
C VAL A 224 -6.15 -27.24 19.82
N TYR A 225 -7.08 -27.88 20.55
CA TYR A 225 -7.02 -29.30 20.96
C TYR A 225 -8.24 -30.06 20.47
N ASP A 226 -8.08 -31.35 20.30
CA ASP A 226 -9.20 -32.29 20.22
C ASP A 226 -9.66 -32.77 21.60
N SER A 227 -10.66 -33.67 21.62
CA SER A 227 -11.19 -34.25 22.89
C SER A 227 -10.24 -35.20 23.59
N GLU A 228 -9.21 -35.70 22.91
CA GLU A 228 -8.19 -36.59 23.48
C GLU A 228 -6.99 -35.79 24.01
N GLY A 229 -7.01 -34.45 23.88
CA GLY A 229 -5.93 -33.57 24.32
C GLY A 229 -4.78 -33.46 23.32
N THR A 230 -4.98 -33.90 22.08
CA THR A 230 -4.00 -33.76 20.99
C THR A 230 -4.03 -32.34 20.45
N VAL A 231 -2.86 -31.72 20.27
CA VAL A 231 -2.73 -30.39 19.68
C VAL A 231 -3.01 -30.48 18.18
N LEU A 232 -3.95 -29.67 17.70
CA LEU A 232 -4.25 -29.49 16.28
C LEU A 232 -3.40 -28.39 15.66
N SER A 233 -3.32 -27.25 16.34
CA SER A 233 -2.58 -26.08 15.86
C SER A 233 -2.06 -25.22 17.01
N LEU A 234 -1.00 -24.46 16.72
CA LEU A 234 -0.47 -23.34 17.50
C LEU A 234 -0.70 -22.04 16.70
N PRO A 235 -1.91 -21.46 16.71
CA PRO A 235 -2.17 -20.24 15.96
C PRO A 235 -1.32 -19.06 16.47
N PRO A 236 -0.94 -18.12 15.61
CA PRO A 236 -1.06 -18.10 14.16
C PRO A 236 0.14 -18.72 13.43
N ILE A 237 0.91 -19.57 14.10
CA ILE A 237 2.24 -20.03 13.66
C ILE A 237 2.14 -21.25 12.74
N ILE A 238 1.64 -22.39 13.29
CA ILE A 238 1.72 -23.66 12.56
C ILE A 238 0.70 -24.69 13.07
N ASN A 239 0.30 -25.59 12.18
CA ASN A 239 -0.51 -26.75 12.49
C ASN A 239 0.35 -27.93 12.98
N SER A 240 -0.27 -28.87 13.68
CA SER A 240 0.33 -30.15 14.04
C SER A 240 0.43 -31.09 12.84
N LYS A 241 1.45 -31.93 12.84
CA LYS A 241 1.63 -33.00 11.84
C LYS A 241 0.53 -34.06 11.92
N HIS A 242 -0.01 -34.32 13.11
CA HIS A 242 -1.01 -35.36 13.36
C HIS A 242 -2.28 -35.18 12.51
N SER A 243 -2.77 -33.96 12.42
CA SER A 243 -4.00 -33.61 11.68
C SER A 243 -3.77 -33.04 10.28
N ARG A 244 -2.58 -33.25 9.72
CA ARG A 244 -2.22 -32.73 8.39
C ARG A 244 -3.18 -33.21 7.30
N ILE A 245 -3.72 -32.28 6.52
CA ILE A 245 -4.46 -32.61 5.29
C ILE A 245 -3.50 -33.19 4.24
N GLN A 246 -3.99 -34.15 3.47
CA GLN A 246 -3.25 -34.86 2.43
C GLN A 246 -4.13 -35.07 1.20
N MET A 247 -3.55 -35.54 0.11
CA MET A 247 -4.28 -35.78 -1.16
C MET A 247 -5.46 -36.75 -1.03
N HIS A 248 -5.43 -37.64 -0.03
CA HIS A 248 -6.49 -38.61 0.23
C HIS A 248 -7.50 -38.15 1.27
N THR A 249 -7.27 -37.00 1.91
CA THR A 249 -8.20 -36.43 2.90
C THR A 249 -9.53 -36.10 2.24
N LYS A 250 -10.62 -36.57 2.82
CA LYS A 250 -11.99 -36.36 2.33
C LYS A 250 -12.77 -35.37 3.18
N ASN A 251 -12.49 -35.34 4.46
CA ASN A 251 -13.22 -34.54 5.44
C ASN A 251 -12.27 -33.51 6.03
N VAL A 252 -12.46 -32.23 5.69
CA VAL A 252 -11.58 -31.16 6.14
C VAL A 252 -12.28 -30.34 7.21
N PHE A 253 -11.74 -30.35 8.42
CA PHE A 253 -12.10 -29.42 9.48
C PHE A 253 -11.27 -28.15 9.34
N ILE A 254 -11.95 -27.00 9.28
CA ILE A 254 -11.32 -25.68 9.16
C ILE A 254 -11.57 -24.94 10.47
N GLU A 255 -10.50 -24.45 11.09
CA GLU A 255 -10.57 -23.53 12.20
C GLU A 255 -9.85 -22.22 11.84
N ILE A 256 -10.44 -21.11 12.23
CA ILE A 256 -9.90 -19.78 11.94
C ILE A 256 -9.91 -18.98 13.23
N THR A 257 -8.71 -18.75 13.78
CA THR A 257 -8.53 -17.91 14.97
C THR A 257 -8.26 -16.46 14.60
N ALA A 258 -8.79 -15.52 15.38
CA ALA A 258 -8.73 -14.12 14.99
C ALA A 258 -8.74 -13.13 16.18
N THR A 259 -8.25 -11.93 15.89
CA THR A 259 -8.46 -10.72 16.70
C THR A 259 -9.61 -9.86 16.17
N ASP A 260 -10.09 -10.15 14.94
CA ASP A 260 -11.21 -9.46 14.26
C ASP A 260 -12.22 -10.51 13.76
N LEU A 261 -13.41 -10.53 14.37
CA LEU A 261 -14.46 -11.51 14.05
C LEU A 261 -15.04 -11.31 12.64
N THR A 262 -15.17 -10.07 12.18
CA THR A 262 -15.72 -9.79 10.84
C THR A 262 -14.81 -10.36 9.76
N LYS A 263 -13.50 -10.11 9.87
CA LYS A 263 -12.51 -10.67 8.93
C LYS A 263 -12.43 -12.20 9.02
N ALA A 264 -12.57 -12.76 10.23
CA ALA A 264 -12.62 -14.22 10.41
C ALA A 264 -13.76 -14.85 9.60
N ASN A 265 -14.97 -14.30 9.70
CA ASN A 265 -16.13 -14.79 8.96
C ASN A 265 -15.95 -14.64 7.44
N ILE A 266 -15.43 -13.49 6.96
CA ILE A 266 -15.15 -13.28 5.53
C ILE A 266 -14.15 -14.34 5.02
N VAL A 267 -13.07 -14.60 5.76
CA VAL A 267 -12.06 -15.58 5.38
C VAL A 267 -12.64 -16.99 5.36
N LEU A 268 -13.43 -17.36 6.37
CA LEU A 268 -14.08 -18.67 6.43
C LEU A 268 -15.07 -18.85 5.26
N ASP A 269 -15.95 -17.87 5.06
CA ASP A 269 -16.93 -17.90 3.97
C ASP A 269 -16.22 -17.98 2.60
N THR A 270 -15.09 -17.26 2.42
CA THR A 270 -14.30 -17.33 1.20
C THR A 270 -13.74 -18.74 0.95
N VAL A 271 -13.08 -19.35 1.93
CA VAL A 271 -12.53 -20.70 1.77
C VAL A 271 -13.65 -21.72 1.47
N ILE A 272 -14.76 -21.65 2.21
CA ILE A 272 -15.89 -22.57 2.03
C ILE A 272 -16.54 -22.40 0.66
N THR A 273 -16.80 -21.17 0.23
CA THR A 273 -17.47 -20.90 -1.04
C THR A 273 -16.63 -21.26 -2.26
N MET A 274 -15.31 -21.20 -2.13
CA MET A 274 -14.41 -21.59 -3.23
C MET A 274 -14.34 -23.12 -3.37
N PHE A 275 -14.14 -23.87 -2.29
CA PHE A 275 -13.81 -25.30 -2.36
C PHE A 275 -14.97 -26.25 -2.13
N SER A 276 -16.13 -25.79 -1.65
CA SER A 276 -17.35 -26.62 -1.54
C SER A 276 -17.87 -27.13 -2.88
N GLU A 277 -17.41 -26.60 -4.02
CA GLU A 277 -17.74 -27.12 -5.34
C GLU A 277 -17.21 -28.55 -5.59
N TYR A 278 -16.17 -28.94 -4.83
CA TYR A 278 -15.52 -30.25 -4.92
C TYR A 278 -16.05 -31.27 -3.90
N CYS A 279 -16.92 -30.85 -3.00
CA CYS A 279 -17.63 -31.75 -2.10
C CYS A 279 -18.61 -32.64 -2.90
N GLU A 280 -18.92 -33.81 -2.38
CA GLU A 280 -19.90 -34.69 -3.03
C GLU A 280 -21.27 -34.00 -3.16
N GLN A 281 -21.74 -33.35 -2.11
CA GLN A 281 -22.82 -32.36 -2.20
C GLN A 281 -22.23 -31.00 -2.51
N LYS A 282 -22.25 -30.62 -3.79
CA LYS A 282 -21.66 -29.37 -4.25
C LYS A 282 -22.25 -28.15 -3.55
N PHE A 283 -21.38 -27.18 -3.24
CA PHE A 283 -21.74 -25.90 -2.61
C PHE A 283 -22.38 -26.07 -1.24
N SER A 284 -21.97 -27.10 -0.50
CA SER A 284 -22.44 -27.36 0.86
C SER A 284 -21.27 -27.51 1.85
N CYS A 285 -21.55 -27.23 3.13
CA CYS A 285 -20.64 -27.46 4.24
C CYS A 285 -21.42 -27.85 5.49
N GLU A 286 -20.76 -28.49 6.45
CA GLU A 286 -21.33 -28.76 7.77
C GLU A 286 -21.00 -27.63 8.73
N PRO A 287 -21.98 -27.10 9.46
CA PRO A 287 -21.77 -26.07 10.46
C PRO A 287 -21.07 -26.63 11.72
N VAL A 288 -20.40 -25.73 12.43
CA VAL A 288 -19.79 -25.99 13.73
C VAL A 288 -20.39 -25.03 14.75
N GLU A 289 -20.81 -25.57 15.90
CA GLU A 289 -21.26 -24.78 17.05
C GLU A 289 -20.02 -24.30 17.82
N VAL A 290 -19.81 -22.99 17.89
CA VAL A 290 -18.72 -22.37 18.66
C VAL A 290 -19.30 -21.84 19.96
N PHE A 291 -18.99 -22.51 21.06
CA PHE A 291 -19.49 -22.19 22.39
C PHE A 291 -18.45 -21.44 23.22
N TYR A 292 -18.76 -20.22 23.62
CA TYR A 292 -17.91 -19.40 24.49
C TYR A 292 -18.27 -19.62 25.95
N GLU A 293 -17.33 -20.15 26.74
CA GLU A 293 -17.55 -20.39 28.16
C GLU A 293 -17.65 -19.11 28.99
N SER A 294 -17.08 -18.00 28.51
CA SER A 294 -17.03 -16.70 29.20
C SER A 294 -18.42 -16.11 29.45
N ASP A 295 -19.28 -16.12 28.42
CA ASP A 295 -20.61 -15.50 28.42
C ASP A 295 -21.73 -16.49 28.11
N LYS A 296 -21.39 -17.79 27.96
CA LYS A 296 -22.33 -18.88 27.64
C LYS A 296 -23.04 -18.71 26.31
N THR A 297 -22.45 -17.96 25.36
CA THR A 297 -23.03 -17.78 24.03
C THR A 297 -22.59 -18.88 23.07
N THR A 298 -23.44 -19.19 22.10
CA THR A 298 -23.14 -20.15 21.03
C THR A 298 -23.36 -19.47 19.69
N TYR A 299 -22.36 -19.53 18.83
CA TYR A 299 -22.43 -19.09 17.45
C TYR A 299 -22.32 -20.28 16.51
N VAL A 300 -23.12 -20.29 15.46
CA VAL A 300 -23.07 -21.34 14.43
C VAL A 300 -22.35 -20.77 13.20
N THR A 301 -21.21 -21.31 12.89
CA THR A 301 -20.37 -20.89 11.75
C THR A 301 -20.23 -22.02 10.73
N PRO A 302 -20.04 -21.74 9.43
CA PRO A 302 -19.92 -20.44 8.80
C PRO A 302 -21.25 -19.68 8.74
N LEU A 303 -21.19 -18.37 8.52
CA LEU A 303 -22.44 -17.58 8.42
C LEU A 303 -23.13 -17.83 7.09
N LEU A 304 -22.44 -17.79 5.98
CA LEU A 304 -22.94 -17.92 4.60
C LEU A 304 -24.20 -17.08 4.36
N SER A 305 -24.28 -15.91 5.00
CA SER A 305 -25.45 -15.06 4.94
C SER A 305 -25.47 -14.24 3.65
N THR A 306 -26.65 -14.20 3.02
CA THR A 306 -26.91 -13.25 1.93
C THR A 306 -27.38 -11.94 2.54
N ARG A 307 -26.78 -10.82 2.11
CA ARG A 307 -27.18 -9.47 2.50
C ARG A 307 -27.98 -8.83 1.38
N THR A 308 -28.73 -7.77 1.66
CA THR A 308 -29.40 -6.96 0.64
C THR A 308 -28.81 -5.55 0.62
N CYS A 309 -28.70 -4.98 -0.58
CA CYS A 309 -28.31 -3.59 -0.79
C CYS A 309 -29.25 -2.97 -1.82
N ASP A 310 -29.75 -1.76 -1.53
CA ASP A 310 -30.65 -1.02 -2.42
C ASP A 310 -29.88 0.14 -3.06
N ALA A 311 -29.95 0.28 -4.38
CA ALA A 311 -29.33 1.38 -5.13
C ALA A 311 -30.39 2.05 -6.01
N LYS A 312 -30.48 3.39 -5.98
CA LYS A 312 -31.46 4.15 -6.77
C LYS A 312 -31.08 4.15 -8.24
N VAL A 313 -32.07 3.96 -9.11
CA VAL A 313 -31.88 3.97 -10.57
C VAL A 313 -31.28 5.29 -11.05
N ASN A 314 -31.78 6.42 -10.52
CA ASN A 314 -31.27 7.75 -10.87
C ASN A 314 -29.82 7.96 -10.42
N ASP A 315 -29.41 7.44 -9.24
CA ASP A 315 -28.04 7.56 -8.74
C ASP A 315 -27.07 6.71 -9.60
N ILE A 316 -27.49 5.51 -9.99
CA ILE A 316 -26.72 4.64 -10.91
C ILE A 316 -26.52 5.36 -12.25
N ASN A 317 -27.60 5.76 -12.90
CA ASN A 317 -27.54 6.42 -14.21
C ASN A 317 -26.75 7.73 -14.15
N GLY A 318 -26.99 8.56 -13.13
CA GLY A 318 -26.34 9.85 -12.96
C GLY A 318 -24.86 9.76 -12.66
N THR A 319 -24.45 8.80 -11.85
CA THR A 319 -23.04 8.60 -11.48
C THR A 319 -22.21 8.04 -12.65
N ILE A 320 -22.77 7.06 -13.38
CA ILE A 320 -22.08 6.44 -14.52
C ILE A 320 -22.17 7.35 -15.78
N GLY A 321 -23.18 8.23 -15.85
CA GLY A 321 -23.40 9.08 -17.03
C GLY A 321 -24.10 8.35 -18.17
N ILE A 322 -24.98 7.38 -17.86
CA ILE A 322 -25.77 6.59 -18.82
C ILE A 322 -27.26 6.77 -18.60
N ASN A 323 -28.08 6.19 -19.46
CA ASN A 323 -29.53 6.20 -19.31
C ASN A 323 -30.08 4.82 -19.71
N ILE A 324 -30.15 3.91 -18.74
CA ILE A 324 -30.67 2.55 -18.92
C ILE A 324 -31.83 2.28 -17.98
N THR A 325 -32.68 1.31 -18.33
CA THR A 325 -33.86 0.95 -17.55
C THR A 325 -33.47 0.15 -16.30
N ALA A 326 -34.37 0.11 -15.32
CA ALA A 326 -34.17 -0.66 -14.10
C ALA A 326 -34.00 -2.17 -14.37
N GLU A 327 -34.72 -2.73 -15.36
CA GLU A 327 -34.58 -4.13 -15.77
C GLU A 327 -33.19 -4.42 -16.30
N LYS A 328 -32.61 -3.49 -17.11
CA LYS A 328 -31.25 -3.63 -17.62
C LYS A 328 -30.21 -3.54 -16.49
N ILE A 329 -30.44 -2.66 -15.50
CA ILE A 329 -29.59 -2.60 -14.29
C ILE A 329 -29.64 -3.94 -13.55
N CYS A 330 -30.83 -4.53 -13.35
CA CYS A 330 -30.96 -5.85 -12.71
C CYS A 330 -30.17 -6.94 -13.47
N GLU A 331 -30.25 -6.94 -14.79
CA GLU A 331 -29.48 -7.87 -15.63
C GLU A 331 -27.96 -7.70 -15.41
N LEU A 332 -27.46 -6.44 -15.40
CA LEU A 332 -26.06 -6.14 -15.18
C LEU A 332 -25.59 -6.55 -13.78
N CYS A 333 -26.39 -6.29 -12.75
CA CYS A 333 -26.11 -6.74 -11.38
C CYS A 333 -25.98 -8.29 -11.31
N ASN A 334 -26.87 -9.02 -11.98
CA ASN A 334 -26.80 -10.49 -12.03
C ASN A 334 -25.50 -10.99 -12.67
N ARG A 335 -25.00 -10.32 -13.70
CA ARG A 335 -23.69 -10.62 -14.31
C ARG A 335 -22.52 -10.44 -13.36
N MET A 336 -22.66 -9.59 -12.34
CA MET A 336 -21.63 -9.34 -11.31
C MET A 336 -21.87 -10.14 -10.02
N GLN A 337 -22.68 -11.21 -10.09
CA GLN A 337 -23.03 -12.09 -8.96
C GLN A 337 -23.90 -11.41 -7.89
N LEU A 338 -24.50 -10.25 -8.15
CA LEU A 338 -25.35 -9.52 -7.22
C LEU A 338 -26.86 -9.88 -7.41
N GLY A 339 -27.16 -11.17 -7.53
CA GLY A 339 -28.49 -11.64 -7.88
C GLY A 339 -29.16 -12.57 -6.85
N PRO A 340 -30.48 -12.77 -6.98
CA PRO A 340 -31.36 -12.12 -7.95
C PRO A 340 -31.58 -10.64 -7.65
N ALA A 341 -31.35 -9.76 -8.65
CA ALA A 341 -31.65 -8.35 -8.53
C ALA A 341 -33.11 -8.06 -8.90
N THR A 342 -33.79 -7.21 -8.15
CA THR A 342 -35.19 -6.88 -8.36
C THR A 342 -35.44 -5.37 -8.31
N TYR A 343 -36.27 -4.88 -9.23
CA TYR A 343 -36.69 -3.48 -9.23
C TYR A 343 -37.80 -3.24 -8.20
N LEU A 344 -37.69 -2.16 -7.44
CA LEU A 344 -38.64 -1.68 -6.44
C LEU A 344 -39.28 -0.37 -6.93
N PRO A 345 -40.48 -0.41 -7.55
CA PRO A 345 -41.10 0.77 -8.16
C PRO A 345 -41.37 1.90 -7.16
N ASP A 346 -41.76 1.58 -5.94
CA ASP A 346 -42.12 2.58 -4.92
C ASP A 346 -40.97 3.50 -4.52
N SER A 347 -39.73 3.02 -4.60
CA SER A 347 -38.51 3.78 -4.23
C SER A 347 -37.62 4.09 -5.42
N ASP A 348 -38.04 3.70 -6.63
CA ASP A 348 -37.20 3.77 -7.85
C ASP A 348 -35.78 3.22 -7.63
N SER A 349 -35.70 2.05 -7.01
CA SER A 349 -34.44 1.42 -6.60
C SER A 349 -34.34 -0.01 -7.11
N VAL A 350 -33.13 -0.47 -7.32
CA VAL A 350 -32.82 -1.87 -7.56
C VAL A 350 -32.30 -2.47 -6.25
N ARG A 351 -32.94 -3.53 -5.78
CA ARG A 351 -32.48 -4.35 -4.66
C ARG A 351 -31.65 -5.50 -5.18
N VAL A 352 -30.41 -5.59 -4.72
CA VAL A 352 -29.49 -6.69 -5.02
C VAL A 352 -29.37 -7.63 -3.82
N HIS A 353 -29.16 -8.91 -4.10
CA HIS A 353 -28.79 -9.90 -3.10
C HIS A 353 -27.29 -10.18 -3.19
N VAL A 354 -26.56 -9.76 -2.17
CA VAL A 354 -25.11 -9.86 -2.08
C VAL A 354 -24.74 -11.22 -1.50
N PRO A 355 -24.13 -12.13 -2.27
CA PRO A 355 -23.75 -13.46 -1.78
C PRO A 355 -22.58 -13.38 -0.78
N PRO A 356 -22.31 -14.44 -0.01
CA PRO A 356 -21.21 -14.47 0.94
C PRO A 356 -19.82 -14.34 0.29
N THR A 357 -19.70 -14.54 -1.03
CA THR A 357 -18.46 -14.36 -1.80
C THR A 357 -18.11 -12.88 -2.02
N ARG A 358 -19.10 -11.98 -1.99
CA ARG A 358 -18.97 -10.56 -2.30
C ARG A 358 -18.94 -9.74 -1.01
N SER A 359 -17.85 -9.88 -0.25
CA SER A 359 -17.62 -9.11 0.98
C SER A 359 -17.30 -7.63 0.72
N ASP A 360 -16.92 -7.29 -0.49
CA ASP A 360 -16.60 -5.95 -0.98
C ASP A 360 -17.81 -5.01 -1.10
N ILE A 361 -19.01 -5.56 -1.31
CA ILE A 361 -20.24 -4.76 -1.47
C ILE A 361 -20.75 -4.32 -0.10
N LEU A 362 -20.50 -3.09 0.28
CA LEU A 362 -20.88 -2.50 1.56
C LEU A 362 -21.90 -1.38 1.43
N HIS A 363 -21.95 -0.71 0.29
CA HIS A 363 -22.78 0.47 0.04
C HIS A 363 -23.32 0.46 -1.40
N ALA A 364 -24.34 1.28 -1.67
CA ALA A 364 -24.91 1.44 -3.03
C ALA A 364 -23.87 1.84 -4.08
N VAL A 365 -22.82 2.56 -3.69
CA VAL A 365 -21.72 2.94 -4.61
C VAL A 365 -21.00 1.73 -5.18
N ASP A 366 -20.82 0.66 -4.39
CA ASP A 366 -20.19 -0.57 -4.85
C ASP A 366 -21.06 -1.28 -5.91
N VAL A 367 -22.40 -1.18 -5.77
CA VAL A 367 -23.34 -1.66 -6.79
C VAL A 367 -23.23 -0.83 -8.08
N ILE A 368 -23.08 0.49 -7.96
CA ILE A 368 -22.88 1.39 -9.12
C ILE A 368 -21.61 1.02 -9.87
N GLU A 369 -20.51 0.76 -9.16
CA GLU A 369 -19.24 0.32 -9.76
C GLU A 369 -19.42 -0.98 -10.55
N ASP A 370 -20.06 -1.99 -9.96
CA ASP A 370 -20.33 -3.26 -10.63
C ASP A 370 -21.22 -3.10 -11.87
N VAL A 371 -22.22 -2.23 -11.81
CA VAL A 371 -23.07 -1.92 -12.97
C VAL A 371 -22.26 -1.27 -14.08
N ALA A 372 -21.33 -0.36 -13.75
CA ALA A 372 -20.45 0.28 -14.72
C ALA A 372 -19.52 -0.73 -15.41
N ILE A 373 -18.93 -1.66 -14.63
CA ILE A 373 -18.09 -2.75 -15.16
C ILE A 373 -18.92 -3.63 -16.10
N ALA A 374 -20.10 -4.09 -15.66
CA ALA A 374 -20.95 -4.98 -16.45
C ALA A 374 -21.54 -4.29 -17.69
N TYR A 375 -21.78 -2.98 -17.65
CA TYR A 375 -22.16 -2.16 -18.80
C TYR A 375 -21.03 -2.05 -19.82
N GLY A 376 -19.80 -1.98 -19.35
CA GLY A 376 -18.57 -1.81 -20.12
C GLY A 376 -18.15 -0.34 -20.22
N TYR A 377 -17.02 0.00 -19.64
CA TYR A 377 -16.48 1.38 -19.67
C TYR A 377 -16.28 1.91 -21.09
N ASN A 378 -15.92 1.03 -22.04
CA ASN A 378 -15.74 1.41 -23.45
C ASN A 378 -17.06 1.81 -24.15
N ASN A 379 -18.22 1.49 -23.55
CA ASN A 379 -19.53 1.86 -24.08
C ASN A 379 -20.03 3.21 -23.53
N ILE A 380 -19.33 3.79 -22.55
CA ILE A 380 -19.70 5.07 -21.95
C ILE A 380 -19.27 6.20 -22.87
N VAL A 381 -20.23 7.01 -23.30
CA VAL A 381 -19.96 8.19 -24.14
C VAL A 381 -19.42 9.31 -23.25
N GLN A 382 -18.21 9.77 -23.57
CA GLN A 382 -17.60 10.90 -22.88
C GLN A 382 -18.20 12.22 -23.40
N GLU A 383 -18.69 13.02 -22.48
CA GLU A 383 -19.24 14.36 -22.79
C GLU A 383 -18.46 15.44 -22.02
N ILE A 384 -18.37 16.62 -22.63
CA ILE A 384 -17.82 17.78 -21.94
C ILE A 384 -18.85 18.22 -20.88
N PRO A 385 -18.45 18.38 -19.59
CA PRO A 385 -19.35 18.83 -18.56
C PRO A 385 -20.01 20.17 -18.90
N LYS A 386 -21.31 20.31 -18.64
CA LYS A 386 -22.06 21.56 -18.86
C LYS A 386 -21.65 22.66 -17.89
N THR A 387 -21.01 22.30 -16.78
CA THR A 387 -20.54 23.24 -15.77
C THR A 387 -19.16 23.75 -16.15
N ASN A 388 -19.05 25.06 -16.35
CA ASN A 388 -17.74 25.68 -16.54
C ASN A 388 -17.02 25.80 -15.21
N THR A 389 -15.88 25.16 -15.12
CA THR A 389 -14.96 25.36 -14.00
C THR A 389 -13.89 26.36 -14.39
N VAL A 390 -13.52 27.25 -13.47
CA VAL A 390 -12.37 28.13 -13.65
C VAL A 390 -11.13 27.38 -13.19
N GLY A 391 -10.36 26.88 -14.17
CA GLY A 391 -9.05 26.30 -13.91
C GLY A 391 -8.01 27.41 -13.79
N ALA A 392 -7.26 27.43 -12.71
CA ALA A 392 -6.10 28.29 -12.54
C ALA A 392 -4.95 27.49 -11.92
N PRO A 393 -3.70 27.73 -12.35
CA PRO A 393 -2.55 27.15 -11.66
C PRO A 393 -2.46 27.71 -10.24
N LEU A 394 -1.89 26.93 -9.31
CA LEU A 394 -1.56 27.46 -8.00
C LEU A 394 -0.61 28.67 -8.16
N PRO A 395 -0.87 29.80 -7.49
CA PRO A 395 -0.07 31.01 -7.65
C PRO A 395 1.43 30.77 -7.49
N ILE A 396 1.82 29.97 -6.48
CA ILE A 396 3.23 29.62 -6.23
C ILE A 396 3.86 28.84 -7.40
N ASN A 397 3.11 27.96 -8.06
CA ASN A 397 3.62 27.21 -9.21
C ASN A 397 3.80 28.12 -10.42
N HIS A 398 2.82 28.98 -10.70
CA HIS A 398 2.94 29.95 -11.77
C HIS A 398 4.12 30.92 -11.56
N PHE A 399 4.28 31.42 -10.32
CA PHE A 399 5.42 32.24 -9.94
C PHE A 399 6.76 31.50 -10.13
N THR A 400 6.82 30.23 -9.71
CA THR A 400 7.99 29.38 -9.90
C THR A 400 8.35 29.24 -11.39
N ASP A 401 7.37 28.99 -12.25
CA ASP A 401 7.61 28.80 -13.69
C ASP A 401 8.15 30.07 -14.35
N LEU A 402 7.64 31.24 -13.96
CA LEU A 402 8.16 32.52 -14.45
C LEU A 402 9.60 32.77 -13.98
N LEU A 403 9.87 32.53 -12.69
CA LEU A 403 11.19 32.76 -12.11
C LEU A 403 12.25 31.80 -12.65
N ARG A 404 11.88 30.51 -12.85
CA ARG A 404 12.73 29.49 -13.46
C ARG A 404 13.28 29.95 -14.80
N ALA A 405 12.44 30.50 -15.67
CA ALA A 405 12.86 31.00 -16.96
C ALA A 405 13.84 32.17 -16.87
N GLU A 406 13.68 33.06 -15.90
CA GLU A 406 14.57 34.21 -15.69
C GLU A 406 15.95 33.80 -15.14
N ILE A 407 16.00 32.81 -14.26
CA ILE A 407 17.26 32.28 -13.75
C ILE A 407 18.01 31.52 -14.85
N ALA A 408 17.31 30.73 -15.67
CA ALA A 408 17.92 30.07 -16.83
C ALA A 408 18.51 31.09 -17.83
N ARG A 409 17.82 32.23 -18.08
CA ARG A 409 18.34 33.34 -18.90
C ARG A 409 19.54 34.03 -18.28
N ALA A 410 19.74 33.95 -16.97
CA ALA A 410 20.96 34.41 -16.29
C ALA A 410 22.15 33.44 -16.48
N GLY A 411 21.95 32.34 -17.22
CA GLY A 411 22.99 31.36 -17.55
C GLY A 411 23.12 30.22 -16.56
N TYR A 412 22.13 29.99 -15.71
CA TYR A 412 22.09 28.87 -14.78
C TYR A 412 21.36 27.66 -15.40
N VAL A 413 21.83 26.46 -15.08
CA VAL A 413 21.23 25.20 -15.49
C VAL A 413 20.38 24.68 -14.34
N GLU A 414 19.13 24.33 -14.62
CA GLU A 414 18.23 23.74 -13.63
C GLU A 414 18.66 22.31 -13.30
N MET A 415 18.63 21.97 -12.03
CA MET A 415 18.82 20.61 -11.52
C MET A 415 17.57 20.19 -10.76
N LEU A 416 17.35 18.87 -10.67
CA LEU A 416 16.31 18.26 -9.85
C LEU A 416 17.00 17.26 -8.93
N THR A 417 16.77 17.41 -7.63
CA THR A 417 17.44 16.59 -6.62
C THR A 417 16.43 15.83 -5.76
N HIS A 418 16.89 14.80 -5.05
CA HIS A 418 16.03 13.98 -4.21
C HIS A 418 15.48 14.77 -3.02
N GLY A 419 14.20 14.53 -2.68
CA GLY A 419 13.56 15.10 -1.49
C GLY A 419 14.02 14.47 -0.18
N LEU A 420 14.74 13.35 -0.25
CA LEU A 420 15.28 12.62 0.89
C LEU A 420 16.80 12.74 0.93
N CYS A 421 17.37 12.78 2.15
CA CYS A 421 18.81 12.81 2.39
C CYS A 421 19.13 12.15 3.75
N SER A 422 20.40 12.03 4.08
CA SER A 422 20.81 11.62 5.42
C SER A 422 20.71 12.77 6.43
N THR A 423 20.55 12.45 7.70
CA THR A 423 20.61 13.44 8.80
C THR A 423 21.93 14.20 8.79
N ALA A 424 23.03 13.52 8.47
CA ALA A 424 24.34 14.14 8.37
C ALA A 424 24.41 15.18 7.24
N GLU A 425 23.92 14.85 6.05
CA GLU A 425 23.86 15.78 4.91
C GLU A 425 22.95 16.98 5.19
N ASN A 426 21.82 16.74 5.84
CA ASN A 426 20.84 17.79 6.13
C ASN A 426 21.31 18.79 7.21
N PHE A 427 22.22 18.38 8.10
CA PHE A 427 22.65 19.17 9.24
C PHE A 427 24.18 19.24 9.42
N THR A 428 24.81 18.16 9.89
CA THR A 428 26.19 18.22 10.38
C THR A 428 27.22 18.45 9.28
N ASN A 429 26.98 17.95 8.06
CA ASN A 429 27.86 18.23 6.92
C ASN A 429 27.77 19.69 6.46
N LEU A 430 26.66 20.37 6.76
CA LEU A 430 26.48 21.81 6.58
C LEU A 430 26.95 22.63 7.80
N ARG A 431 27.57 22.01 8.80
CA ARG A 431 28.00 22.60 10.06
C ARG A 431 26.85 23.15 10.93
N HIS A 432 25.63 22.70 10.66
CA HIS A 432 24.47 22.98 11.50
C HIS A 432 24.33 21.92 12.60
N PRO A 433 23.81 22.29 13.79
CA PRO A 433 23.39 21.29 14.78
C PRO A 433 22.22 20.47 14.21
N ILE A 434 22.11 19.20 14.63
CA ILE A 434 20.96 18.37 14.28
C ILE A 434 19.69 19.04 14.81
N GLY A 435 18.78 19.35 13.91
CA GLY A 435 17.50 19.99 14.17
C GLY A 435 16.30 19.08 13.84
N PRO A 436 15.09 19.60 14.01
CA PRO A 436 13.88 18.85 13.68
C PRO A 436 13.73 18.64 12.18
N ALA A 437 13.40 17.42 11.79
CA ALA A 437 13.07 17.03 10.40
C ALA A 437 12.01 15.92 10.42
N VAL A 438 11.37 15.69 9.31
CA VAL A 438 10.49 14.52 9.14
C VAL A 438 11.38 13.30 8.89
N GLU A 439 11.28 12.30 9.74
CA GLU A 439 12.07 11.05 9.68
C GLU A 439 11.23 9.91 9.09
N LEU A 440 11.87 9.07 8.28
CA LEU A 440 11.24 7.85 7.75
C LEU A 440 11.45 6.69 8.73
N SER A 441 10.38 5.98 9.09
CA SER A 441 10.46 4.84 10.02
C SER A 441 11.20 3.63 9.44
N ASN A 442 11.20 3.46 8.10
CA ASN A 442 11.85 2.34 7.42
C ASN A 442 12.54 2.81 6.14
N PRO A 443 13.64 3.58 6.23
CA PRO A 443 14.36 4.05 5.06
C PRO A 443 15.03 2.88 4.32
N ALA A 444 15.16 2.98 3.01
CA ALA A 444 15.84 1.97 2.19
C ALA A 444 17.33 1.85 2.56
N ASN A 445 17.95 2.99 2.89
CA ASN A 445 19.30 3.10 3.42
C ASN A 445 19.45 4.43 4.19
N VAL A 446 20.60 4.68 4.79
CA VAL A 446 20.91 5.89 5.56
C VAL A 446 20.84 7.17 4.72
N GLU A 447 21.08 7.09 3.40
CA GLU A 447 21.02 8.26 2.52
C GLU A 447 19.61 8.81 2.32
N TYR A 448 18.55 8.08 2.74
CA TYR A 448 17.14 8.45 2.56
C TYR A 448 16.36 8.44 3.89
N GLU A 449 17.01 8.74 5.01
CA GLU A 449 16.41 8.63 6.34
C GLU A 449 15.52 9.81 6.74
N VAL A 450 15.78 11.02 6.19
CA VAL A 450 15.02 12.24 6.50
C VAL A 450 14.54 12.96 5.25
N VAL A 451 13.43 13.69 5.38
CA VAL A 451 13.00 14.64 4.36
C VAL A 451 13.80 15.92 4.51
N ARG A 452 14.35 16.42 3.40
CA ARG A 452 15.20 17.61 3.39
C ARG A 452 14.52 18.85 3.94
N THR A 453 15.21 19.61 4.78
CA THR A 453 14.77 20.93 5.31
C THR A 453 15.42 22.09 4.57
N THR A 454 16.39 21.81 3.72
CA THR A 454 17.15 22.74 2.87
C THR A 454 17.46 22.08 1.52
N LEU A 455 17.64 22.86 0.48
CA LEU A 455 18.05 22.40 -0.86
C LEU A 455 19.59 22.23 -1.00
N LEU A 456 20.36 22.68 -0.01
CA LEU A 456 21.82 22.71 -0.06
C LEU A 456 22.45 21.33 -0.29
N PRO A 457 22.05 20.25 0.41
CA PRO A 457 22.65 18.92 0.21
C PRO A 457 22.53 18.42 -1.23
N GLY A 458 21.34 18.56 -1.81
CA GLY A 458 21.08 18.16 -3.20
C GLY A 458 21.95 18.94 -4.19
N ALA A 459 22.06 20.25 -4.00
CA ALA A 459 22.88 21.11 -4.83
C ALA A 459 24.39 20.75 -4.76
N LEU A 460 24.91 20.57 -3.55
CA LEU A 460 26.30 20.21 -3.33
C LEU A 460 26.63 18.80 -3.85
N LYS A 461 25.77 17.82 -3.64
CA LYS A 461 25.90 16.46 -4.20
C LYS A 461 25.90 16.47 -5.73
N THR A 462 25.02 17.27 -6.35
CA THR A 462 25.00 17.44 -7.82
C THR A 462 26.31 18.02 -8.34
N LEU A 463 26.83 19.05 -7.68
CA LEU A 463 28.12 19.63 -8.02
C LEU A 463 29.27 18.62 -7.88
N ALA A 464 29.29 17.86 -6.78
CA ALA A 464 30.32 16.83 -6.53
C ALA A 464 30.26 15.70 -7.59
N PHE A 465 29.09 15.27 -7.98
CA PHE A 465 28.91 14.25 -9.02
C PHE A 465 29.44 14.72 -10.38
N ASN A 466 29.34 16.02 -10.66
CA ASN A 466 29.77 16.64 -11.91
C ASN A 466 31.21 17.20 -11.86
N LYS A 467 32.07 16.72 -10.97
CA LYS A 467 33.46 17.21 -10.78
C LYS A 467 34.35 17.12 -12.02
N SER A 468 33.99 16.36 -13.04
CA SER A 468 34.73 16.25 -14.32
C SER A 468 34.45 17.41 -15.28
N ILE A 469 33.44 18.25 -15.04
CA ILE A 469 33.14 19.42 -15.87
C ILE A 469 34.25 20.48 -15.69
N SER A 470 34.65 21.13 -16.80
CA SER A 470 35.61 22.24 -16.74
C SER A 470 35.08 23.41 -15.91
N HIS A 471 35.82 23.81 -14.88
CA HIS A 471 35.46 24.94 -14.02
C HIS A 471 36.01 26.29 -14.50
N LYS A 472 36.64 26.33 -15.66
CA LYS A 472 37.24 27.58 -16.19
C LYS A 472 36.22 28.67 -16.42
N ASP A 473 35.05 28.31 -16.95
CA ASP A 473 33.96 29.24 -17.24
C ASP A 473 32.89 29.32 -16.12
N GLY A 474 33.13 28.58 -15.02
CA GLY A 474 32.23 28.44 -13.89
C GLY A 474 31.03 27.55 -14.15
N VAL A 475 30.71 26.73 -13.14
CA VAL A 475 29.48 25.90 -13.14
C VAL A 475 28.36 26.65 -12.43
N ARG A 476 27.23 26.82 -13.11
CA ARG A 476 26.05 27.52 -12.58
C ARG A 476 24.87 26.55 -12.53
N LEU A 477 24.41 26.22 -11.35
CA LEU A 477 23.26 25.33 -11.14
C LEU A 477 22.21 26.01 -10.28
N PHE A 478 20.95 25.66 -10.48
CA PHE A 478 19.87 26.09 -9.59
C PHE A 478 18.76 25.04 -9.48
N GLU A 479 18.01 25.09 -8.40
CA GLU A 479 16.78 24.32 -8.18
C GLU A 479 15.75 25.18 -7.50
N ILE A 480 14.49 25.09 -7.95
CA ILE A 480 13.33 25.63 -7.24
C ILE A 480 12.44 24.45 -6.87
N SER A 481 12.34 24.17 -5.58
CA SER A 481 11.62 22.99 -5.11
C SER A 481 11.18 23.16 -3.66
N ASP A 482 10.36 22.21 -3.20
CA ASP A 482 9.89 22.20 -1.82
C ASP A 482 10.89 21.52 -0.89
N VAL A 483 11.00 22.09 0.31
CA VAL A 483 11.55 21.44 1.51
C VAL A 483 10.42 21.21 2.50
N VAL A 484 10.63 20.35 3.49
CA VAL A 484 9.60 20.03 4.48
C VAL A 484 10.08 20.44 5.87
N VAL A 485 9.26 21.19 6.56
CA VAL A 485 9.50 21.59 7.94
C VAL A 485 8.39 21.09 8.85
N LEU A 486 8.70 20.77 10.09
CA LEU A 486 7.67 20.41 11.08
C LEU A 486 6.77 21.63 11.38
N SER A 487 5.51 21.37 11.61
CA SER A 487 4.48 22.39 11.84
C SER A 487 3.45 21.89 12.84
N ASP A 488 2.80 22.81 13.57
CA ASP A 488 1.72 22.50 14.52
C ASP A 488 0.35 22.29 13.84
N ASN A 489 0.31 22.15 12.50
CA ASN A 489 -0.91 21.85 11.78
C ASN A 489 -1.35 20.38 12.00
N GLU A 490 -2.54 20.01 11.54
CA GLU A 490 -3.11 18.66 11.68
C GLU A 490 -2.20 17.54 11.11
N VAL A 491 -1.44 17.84 10.06
CA VAL A 491 -0.51 16.90 9.43
C VAL A 491 0.82 16.78 10.18
N GLY A 492 1.18 17.79 11.00
CA GLY A 492 2.44 17.86 11.73
C GLY A 492 3.65 18.36 10.90
N ALA A 493 3.46 18.65 9.62
CA ALA A 493 4.50 19.14 8.72
C ALA A 493 3.89 19.99 7.59
N GLN A 494 4.73 20.82 6.95
CA GLN A 494 4.34 21.63 5.80
C GLN A 494 5.47 21.76 4.78
N ASN A 495 5.10 21.89 3.52
CA ASN A 495 6.04 22.21 2.45
C ASN A 495 6.33 23.70 2.45
N VAL A 496 7.58 24.07 2.16
CA VAL A 496 8.03 25.45 1.96
C VAL A 496 8.79 25.50 0.64
N ARG A 497 8.36 26.37 -0.28
CA ARG A 497 9.01 26.54 -1.57
C ARG A 497 10.29 27.37 -1.42
N LYS A 498 11.43 26.76 -1.77
CA LYS A 498 12.73 27.40 -1.75
C LYS A 498 13.40 27.43 -3.12
N LEU A 499 14.34 28.34 -3.27
CA LEU A 499 15.28 28.38 -4.38
C LEU A 499 16.69 28.20 -3.85
N VAL A 500 17.48 27.35 -4.46
CA VAL A 500 18.92 27.31 -4.32
C VAL A 500 19.58 27.60 -5.65
N ALA A 501 20.63 28.42 -5.65
CA ALA A 501 21.52 28.56 -6.80
C ALA A 501 22.97 28.57 -6.34
N LEU A 502 23.85 27.97 -7.15
CA LEU A 502 25.27 27.90 -6.85
C LEU A 502 26.12 28.31 -8.06
N TYR A 503 27.27 28.86 -7.76
CA TYR A 503 28.31 29.14 -8.70
C TYR A 503 29.63 28.58 -8.19
N ALA A 504 30.28 27.73 -8.97
CA ALA A 504 31.53 27.10 -8.62
C ALA A 504 32.57 27.32 -9.71
N SER A 505 33.74 27.81 -9.32
CA SER A 505 34.82 28.11 -10.25
C SER A 505 36.20 28.00 -9.56
N GLN A 506 37.25 28.40 -10.25
CA GLN A 506 38.60 28.44 -9.67
C GLN A 506 38.74 29.50 -8.55
N THR A 507 37.84 30.47 -8.49
CA THR A 507 37.78 31.52 -7.48
C THR A 507 36.41 31.51 -6.80
N SER A 508 36.29 32.08 -5.61
CA SER A 508 35.05 32.07 -4.85
C SER A 508 33.90 32.89 -5.48
N ALA A 509 34.20 33.96 -6.19
CA ALA A 509 33.30 34.77 -7.00
C ALA A 509 31.88 35.00 -6.40
N VAL A 510 31.82 35.40 -5.13
CA VAL A 510 30.54 35.63 -4.42
C VAL A 510 29.70 36.72 -5.07
N GLU A 511 30.34 37.64 -5.79
CA GLU A 511 29.69 38.73 -6.56
C GLU A 511 28.76 38.19 -7.66
N VAL A 512 29.04 37.01 -8.21
CA VAL A 512 28.17 36.37 -9.21
C VAL A 512 26.83 35.95 -8.58
N ILE A 513 26.87 35.36 -7.38
CA ILE A 513 25.66 34.98 -6.63
C ILE A 513 24.93 36.22 -6.13
N HIS A 514 25.65 37.23 -5.66
CA HIS A 514 25.06 38.50 -5.24
C HIS A 514 24.31 39.18 -6.40
N GLY A 515 24.92 39.22 -7.60
CA GLY A 515 24.26 39.73 -8.80
C GLY A 515 23.02 38.94 -9.22
N LEU A 516 22.99 37.62 -8.95
CA LEU A 516 21.80 36.80 -9.15
C LEU A 516 20.67 37.18 -8.16
N VAL A 517 20.99 37.41 -6.89
CA VAL A 517 20.03 37.88 -5.89
C VAL A 517 19.40 39.21 -6.33
N ASP A 518 20.20 40.17 -6.73
CA ASP A 518 19.74 41.47 -7.23
C ASP A 518 18.86 41.34 -8.49
N ARG A 519 19.20 40.42 -9.40
CA ARG A 519 18.39 40.11 -10.57
C ARG A 519 17.03 39.52 -10.16
N ILE A 520 17.01 38.55 -9.23
CA ILE A 520 15.77 37.96 -8.74
C ILE A 520 14.87 39.04 -8.15
N MET A 521 15.40 39.88 -7.26
CA MET A 521 14.64 40.96 -6.63
C MET A 521 14.11 41.95 -7.66
N THR A 522 14.88 42.22 -8.72
CA THR A 522 14.42 43.08 -9.86
C THR A 522 13.26 42.39 -10.60
N CYS A 523 13.34 41.10 -10.89
CA CYS A 523 12.28 40.36 -11.58
C CYS A 523 10.98 40.34 -10.78
N VAL A 524 11.06 40.21 -9.45
CA VAL A 524 9.86 40.24 -8.57
C VAL A 524 9.46 41.66 -8.17
N GLN A 525 10.14 42.68 -8.72
CA GLN A 525 9.85 44.13 -8.55
C GLN A 525 10.01 44.60 -7.08
N ILE A 526 10.90 44.03 -6.32
CA ILE A 526 11.23 44.48 -4.96
C ILE A 526 12.44 45.42 -5.04
N LYS A 527 12.28 46.67 -4.56
CA LYS A 527 13.38 47.65 -4.58
C LYS A 527 14.38 47.41 -3.46
N PRO A 528 15.67 47.76 -3.64
CA PRO A 528 16.65 47.73 -2.58
C PRO A 528 16.37 48.85 -1.56
N GLU A 529 16.63 48.59 -0.26
CA GLU A 529 16.61 49.65 0.76
C GLU A 529 17.70 50.70 0.47
N GLN A 530 17.48 51.93 0.91
CA GLN A 530 18.35 53.05 0.55
C GLN A 530 19.81 52.86 0.98
N THR A 531 20.05 52.31 2.16
CA THR A 531 21.41 52.06 2.68
C THR A 531 22.14 51.03 1.87
N TYR A 532 21.47 49.95 1.48
CA TYR A 532 22.05 48.90 0.61
C TYR A 532 22.29 49.43 -0.80
N ALA A 533 21.31 50.11 -1.38
CA ALA A 533 21.41 50.68 -2.71
C ALA A 533 22.60 51.64 -2.86
N ALA A 534 22.82 52.52 -1.86
CA ALA A 534 23.93 53.50 -1.89
C ALA A 534 25.31 52.83 -1.87
N ASN A 535 25.44 51.64 -1.30
CA ASN A 535 26.71 50.94 -1.17
C ASN A 535 27.01 49.94 -2.27
N SER A 536 25.97 49.50 -3.02
CA SER A 536 26.09 48.34 -3.92
C SER A 536 25.67 48.60 -5.36
N LEU A 537 24.93 49.66 -5.66
CA LEU A 537 24.36 49.95 -6.97
C LEU A 537 24.75 51.33 -7.48
N THR A 538 24.81 51.50 -8.81
CA THR A 538 24.98 52.79 -9.44
C THR A 538 23.70 53.63 -9.36
N ALA A 539 23.81 54.96 -9.54
CA ALA A 539 22.67 55.88 -9.50
C ALA A 539 21.61 55.53 -10.57
N ASP A 540 22.05 55.11 -11.73
CA ASP A 540 21.16 54.73 -12.84
C ASP A 540 20.40 53.43 -12.55
N GLU A 541 21.07 52.42 -11.98
CA GLU A 541 20.46 51.16 -11.55
C GLU A 541 19.42 51.39 -10.43
N ILE A 542 19.72 52.28 -9.48
CA ILE A 542 18.75 52.68 -8.44
C ILE A 542 17.52 53.37 -9.06
N ALA A 543 17.72 54.27 -10.01
CA ALA A 543 16.64 54.99 -10.66
C ALA A 543 15.71 54.05 -11.47
N ASP A 544 16.29 53.12 -12.23
CA ASP A 544 15.54 52.15 -13.01
C ASP A 544 14.74 51.17 -12.12
N ARG A 545 15.33 50.66 -11.07
CA ARG A 545 14.66 49.76 -10.11
C ARG A 545 13.50 50.48 -9.36
N LYS A 546 13.67 51.71 -8.94
CA LYS A 546 12.61 52.52 -8.31
C LYS A 546 11.40 52.75 -9.22
N ARG A 547 11.59 52.82 -10.53
CA ARG A 547 10.53 53.11 -11.51
C ARG A 547 9.55 51.94 -11.67
N VAL A 548 9.95 50.70 -11.39
CA VAL A 548 9.18 49.47 -11.62
C VAL A 548 8.78 48.78 -10.33
N ALA A 549 9.20 49.28 -9.16
CA ALA A 549 9.07 48.59 -7.90
C ALA A 549 7.66 48.54 -7.31
N ARG A 550 7.32 47.41 -6.71
CA ARG A 550 6.13 47.28 -5.82
C ARG A 550 6.26 48.28 -4.67
N SER A 551 5.17 48.97 -4.34
CA SER A 551 5.13 49.82 -3.16
C SER A 551 5.05 48.96 -1.89
N GLY A 552 5.71 49.45 -0.81
CA GLY A 552 5.54 48.87 0.53
C GLY A 552 6.50 47.78 0.93
N ILE A 553 7.42 47.33 0.05
CA ILE A 553 8.40 46.27 0.37
C ILE A 553 9.79 46.65 -0.19
N GLU A 554 10.81 46.51 0.64
CA GLU A 554 12.20 46.69 0.27
C GLU A 554 13.03 45.49 0.69
N TYR A 555 14.09 45.15 -0.07
CA TYR A 555 15.05 44.15 0.34
C TYR A 555 16.36 44.80 0.77
N GLY A 556 17.03 44.15 1.71
CA GLY A 556 18.37 44.53 2.15
C GLY A 556 19.26 43.35 2.38
N VAL A 557 20.54 43.61 2.53
CA VAL A 557 21.57 42.59 2.78
C VAL A 557 22.27 42.98 4.09
N ARG A 558 22.45 41.99 4.97
CA ARG A 558 23.10 42.15 6.28
C ARG A 558 24.22 41.13 6.41
N PRO A 559 25.29 41.41 7.18
CA PRO A 559 26.31 40.42 7.49
C PRO A 559 25.67 39.13 8.05
N GLY A 560 25.96 37.99 7.39
CA GLY A 560 25.45 36.67 7.79
C GLY A 560 26.35 35.99 8.82
N THR A 561 25.74 35.10 9.60
CA THR A 561 26.45 34.31 10.63
C THR A 561 26.23 32.81 10.46
N ASP A 562 25.62 32.37 9.36
CA ASP A 562 25.36 30.96 9.09
C ASP A 562 26.67 30.18 8.98
N PRO A 563 26.87 29.12 9.79
CA PRO A 563 28.13 28.36 9.84
C PRO A 563 28.43 27.55 8.58
N CYS A 564 27.47 27.35 7.69
CA CYS A 564 27.68 26.71 6.39
C CYS A 564 28.61 27.52 5.49
N PHE A 565 28.71 28.81 5.73
CA PHE A 565 29.51 29.73 4.91
C PHE A 565 30.83 30.13 5.60
N PHE A 566 31.77 30.61 4.77
CA PHE A 566 33.03 31.11 5.25
C PHE A 566 32.85 32.40 6.07
N PRO A 567 33.44 32.52 7.28
CA PRO A 567 33.25 33.68 8.15
C PRO A 567 33.58 35.00 7.46
N GLY A 568 32.69 35.97 7.54
CA GLY A 568 32.82 37.28 6.92
C GLY A 568 32.60 37.33 5.41
N MET A 569 32.23 36.17 4.78
CA MET A 569 31.94 36.05 3.35
C MET A 569 30.52 35.55 3.13
N SER A 570 29.59 35.86 4.04
CA SER A 570 28.17 35.51 3.95
C SER A 570 27.30 36.70 4.32
N ALA A 571 26.09 36.69 3.79
CA ALA A 571 25.09 37.72 4.06
C ALA A 571 23.68 37.14 4.12
N ASP A 572 22.90 37.64 5.06
CA ASP A 572 21.46 37.38 5.16
C ASP A 572 20.69 38.35 4.26
N ILE A 573 19.70 37.81 3.55
CA ILE A 573 18.79 38.58 2.72
C ILE A 573 17.53 38.83 3.53
N ILE A 574 17.14 40.10 3.66
CA ILE A 574 15.98 40.50 4.42
C ILE A 574 14.95 41.22 3.56
N LEU A 575 13.69 41.07 3.89
CA LEU A 575 12.61 41.95 3.42
C LEU A 575 12.21 42.90 4.57
N ARG A 576 11.96 44.14 4.21
CA ARG A 576 11.36 45.15 5.09
C ARG A 576 10.06 45.62 4.48
N THR A 577 9.01 45.58 5.26
CA THR A 577 7.68 46.11 4.90
C THR A 577 7.51 47.56 5.44
N ASP A 578 6.55 48.31 4.90
CA ASP A 578 6.30 49.71 5.29
C ASP A 578 5.95 49.87 6.77
N ASP A 579 5.39 48.86 7.41
CA ASP A 579 5.12 48.80 8.85
C ASP A 579 6.38 48.57 9.71
N GLY A 580 7.54 48.47 9.07
CA GLY A 580 8.84 48.30 9.70
C GLY A 580 9.19 46.87 10.11
N VAL A 581 8.37 45.87 9.75
CA VAL A 581 8.70 44.45 10.00
C VAL A 581 9.87 44.04 9.13
N VAL A 582 10.87 43.39 9.71
CA VAL A 582 12.05 42.85 9.03
C VAL A 582 11.99 41.35 9.10
N LYS A 583 11.92 40.69 7.94
CA LYS A 583 11.88 39.21 7.80
C LYS A 583 13.12 38.72 7.07
N PRO A 584 13.93 37.81 7.64
CA PRO A 584 14.95 37.12 6.88
C PRO A 584 14.27 36.15 5.89
N ILE A 585 14.73 36.15 4.64
CA ILE A 585 14.16 35.32 3.57
C ILE A 585 15.21 34.43 2.90
N GLY A 586 16.47 34.53 3.28
CA GLY A 586 17.50 33.70 2.71
C GLY A 586 18.90 34.10 3.13
N VAL A 587 19.86 33.35 2.66
CA VAL A 587 21.27 33.56 2.92
C VAL A 587 22.08 33.28 1.66
N PHE A 588 23.16 34.00 1.45
CA PHE A 588 24.13 33.70 0.41
C PHE A 588 25.56 33.91 0.90
N GLY A 589 26.52 33.29 0.23
CA GLY A 589 27.92 33.45 0.58
C GLY A 589 28.84 32.42 -0.06
N VAL A 590 30.13 32.48 0.33
CA VAL A 590 31.12 31.49 -0.01
C VAL A 590 30.96 30.29 0.92
N VAL A 591 30.79 29.10 0.37
CA VAL A 591 30.66 27.85 1.15
C VAL A 591 31.91 27.58 1.95
N HIS A 592 31.77 27.19 3.21
CA HIS A 592 32.91 26.90 4.09
C HIS A 592 33.74 25.69 3.56
N PRO A 593 35.06 25.74 3.58
CA PRO A 593 35.94 24.66 3.07
C PRO A 593 35.64 23.29 3.70
N GLU A 594 35.32 23.25 4.99
CA GLU A 594 34.94 22.02 5.69
C GLU A 594 33.63 21.41 5.13
N VAL A 595 32.67 22.25 4.73
CA VAL A 595 31.45 21.78 4.06
C VAL A 595 31.78 21.20 2.69
N LEU A 596 32.61 21.90 1.91
CA LEU A 596 33.06 21.41 0.59
C LEU A 596 33.81 20.06 0.71
N GLU A 597 34.65 19.89 1.74
CA GLU A 597 35.37 18.64 2.03
C GLU A 597 34.37 17.50 2.33
N LYS A 598 33.32 17.76 3.16
CA LYS A 598 32.30 16.77 3.50
C LYS A 598 31.49 16.30 2.29
N PHE A 599 31.32 17.14 1.28
CA PHE A 599 30.67 16.81 0.01
C PHE A 599 31.66 16.44 -1.11
N GLU A 600 32.96 16.26 -0.81
CA GLU A 600 34.02 15.89 -1.77
C GLU A 600 34.20 16.88 -2.94
N ILE A 601 34.04 18.17 -2.67
CA ILE A 601 34.22 19.25 -3.63
C ILE A 601 35.56 19.90 -3.38
N SER A 602 36.42 19.95 -4.41
CA SER A 602 37.82 20.40 -4.32
C SER A 602 38.08 21.84 -4.77
N TYR A 603 37.03 22.60 -5.11
CA TYR A 603 37.14 23.97 -5.62
C TYR A 603 36.11 24.90 -4.95
N PRO A 604 36.37 26.21 -4.96
CA PRO A 604 35.47 27.16 -4.32
C PRO A 604 34.09 27.17 -4.92
N CYS A 605 33.08 27.31 -4.06
CA CYS A 605 31.70 27.41 -4.42
C CYS A 605 31.03 28.55 -3.63
N SER A 606 30.24 29.36 -4.30
CA SER A 606 29.34 30.32 -3.68
C SER A 606 27.91 29.93 -3.99
N LEU A 607 27.01 30.10 -3.03
CA LEU A 607 25.61 29.74 -3.22
C LEU A 607 24.66 30.70 -2.51
N VAL A 608 23.37 30.62 -2.87
CA VAL A 608 22.25 31.29 -2.21
C VAL A 608 21.13 30.29 -1.99
N GLU A 609 20.44 30.39 -0.86
CA GLU A 609 19.15 29.77 -0.62
C GLU A 609 18.13 30.84 -0.24
N LEU A 610 16.95 30.82 -0.90
CA LEU A 610 15.87 31.79 -0.69
C LEU A 610 14.54 31.09 -0.39
N ASP A 611 13.77 31.64 0.53
CA ASP A 611 12.34 31.34 0.70
C ASP A 611 11.54 32.12 -0.33
N LEU A 612 10.91 31.42 -1.29
CA LEU A 612 10.16 32.04 -2.36
C LEU A 612 8.75 32.47 -1.95
N GLU A 613 8.16 31.82 -0.97
CA GLU A 613 6.80 32.19 -0.53
C GLU A 613 6.78 33.61 0.05
N SER A 614 7.87 34.04 0.62
CA SER A 614 8.04 35.39 1.15
C SER A 614 8.15 36.48 0.07
N LEU A 615 8.36 36.11 -1.19
CA LEU A 615 8.46 37.03 -2.33
C LEU A 615 7.11 37.23 -3.04
N MET A 616 6.11 36.44 -2.73
CA MET A 616 4.76 36.53 -3.30
C MET A 616 3.93 37.58 -2.56
#